data_cc6dc5d5fe4de0e5a777d9973523a8c7
#
_entry.id   cc6dc5d5fe4de0e5a777d9973523a8c7
#
_cell.length_a   1.000
_cell.length_b   1.000
_cell.length_c   1.000
_cell.angle_alpha   90.00
_cell.angle_beta   90.00
_cell.angle_gamma   90.00
#
_symmetry.space_group_name_H-M   'P 1'
#
loop_
_entity.id
_entity.type
_entity.pdbx_description
1 polymer ?
#
loop_
_entity_poly.entity_id
_entity_poly.type
_entity_poly.pdbx_seq_one_letter_code
_entity_poly.pdbx_strand_id
1 'polypeptide(L)'
;MSNLKKSLKERAQEMSAPQLPIMEDREKGNSDDLTGVILTIRDYGFLNGDNGEYAVFIVDEEPKEFFFGGKVLTEALQEFDADGYHQTIVEEGLPVVLTKKKTKDGKKNYTAVLFYPEEKK
;
A
#
# COMPACT_ATOMS: atom_id res chain seq x y z
N MET A 1 4.70 21.90 -31.06
CA MET A 1 3.41 21.23 -31.09
C MET A 1 3.53 19.76 -30.78
N SER A 2 4.47 19.09 -31.40
CA SER A 2 4.59 17.67 -31.13
C SER A 2 4.93 17.39 -29.67
N ASN A 3 5.74 18.23 -29.06
CA ASN A 3 6.05 18.05 -27.64
C ASN A 3 4.81 18.21 -26.78
N LEU A 4 3.98 19.19 -27.16
CA LEU A 4 2.76 19.41 -26.39
C LEU A 4 1.83 18.22 -26.54
N LYS A 5 1.72 17.68 -27.76
CA LYS A 5 0.87 16.52 -27.98
C LYS A 5 1.39 15.32 -27.22
N LYS A 6 2.71 15.12 -27.23
CA LYS A 6 3.26 14.00 -26.48
C LYS A 6 2.96 14.16 -25.01
N SER A 7 3.13 15.38 -24.51
CA SER A 7 2.83 15.63 -23.13
C SER A 7 1.38 15.33 -22.80
N LEU A 8 0.48 15.76 -23.68
CA LEU A 8 -0.93 15.48 -23.46
C LEU A 8 -1.22 14.00 -23.49
N LYS A 9 -0.62 13.30 -24.44
CA LYS A 9 -0.83 11.86 -24.54
C LYS A 9 -0.33 11.15 -23.29
N GLU A 10 0.84 11.52 -22.84
CA GLU A 10 1.40 10.92 -21.63
C GLU A 10 0.53 11.21 -20.43
N ARG A 11 0.08 12.44 -20.31
CA ARG A 11 -0.80 12.79 -19.21
C ARG A 11 -2.11 12.02 -19.29
N ALA A 12 -2.66 11.92 -20.48
CA ALA A 12 -3.90 11.20 -20.64
C ALA A 12 -3.74 9.72 -20.30
N GLN A 13 -2.62 9.15 -20.67
CA GLN A 13 -2.36 7.75 -20.32
C GLN A 13 -2.19 7.58 -18.82
N GLU A 14 -1.51 8.52 -18.17
CA GLU A 14 -1.38 8.48 -16.74
C GLU A 14 -2.75 8.60 -16.05
N MET A 15 -3.58 9.47 -16.58
CA MET A 15 -4.89 9.66 -15.98
C MET A 15 -5.80 8.48 -16.23
N SER A 16 -5.60 7.78 -17.33
CA SER A 16 -6.40 6.61 -17.62
C SER A 16 -5.78 5.32 -17.10
N ALA A 17 -4.56 5.40 -16.54
CA ALA A 17 -3.98 4.24 -15.91
C ALA A 17 -4.90 3.78 -14.79
N PRO A 18 -4.93 2.47 -14.53
CA PRO A 18 -5.81 1.99 -13.49
C PRO A 18 -5.50 2.67 -12.18
N GLN A 19 -6.48 3.33 -11.63
CA GLN A 19 -6.41 3.88 -10.30
C GLN A 19 -7.47 3.19 -9.48
N LEU A 20 -7.08 2.86 -8.28
CA LEU A 20 -8.01 2.16 -7.41
C LEU A 20 -8.97 3.16 -6.79
N PRO A 21 -10.22 2.75 -6.55
CA PRO A 21 -11.17 3.66 -5.91
C PRO A 21 -10.67 4.21 -4.58
N ILE A 22 -9.86 3.44 -3.86
CA ILE A 22 -9.34 3.91 -2.57
C ILE A 22 -8.35 5.05 -2.73
N MET A 23 -7.85 5.30 -3.93
CA MET A 23 -6.93 6.42 -4.17
C MET A 23 -7.63 7.71 -4.46
N GLU A 24 -8.93 7.67 -4.73
CA GLU A 24 -9.67 8.88 -5.08
C GLU A 24 -9.78 9.77 -3.86
N ASP A 25 -9.59 11.09 -4.09
CA ASP A 25 -9.70 12.09 -3.03
C ASP A 25 -8.69 11.90 -1.90
N ARG A 26 -7.64 11.13 -2.17
CA ARG A 26 -6.57 10.92 -1.20
C ARG A 26 -5.24 11.28 -1.84
N GLU A 27 -4.30 11.67 -0.99
CA GLU A 27 -2.96 11.99 -1.44
C GLU A 27 -2.02 10.87 -1.06
N LYS A 28 -0.96 10.73 -1.84
CA LYS A 28 0.03 9.71 -1.54
C LYS A 28 0.77 10.07 -0.27
N GLY A 29 0.76 9.15 0.68
CA GLY A 29 1.52 9.31 1.91
C GLY A 29 2.80 8.53 1.87
N ASN A 30 3.60 8.71 2.90
CA ASN A 30 4.88 8.03 3.03
C ASN A 30 4.76 7.00 4.15
N SER A 31 4.83 5.72 3.77
CA SER A 31 4.66 4.65 4.75
C SER A 31 5.78 4.65 5.80
N ASP A 32 6.91 5.28 5.51
CA ASP A 32 7.96 5.39 6.52
C ASP A 32 7.49 6.17 7.74
N ASP A 33 6.57 7.10 7.55
CA ASP A 33 6.04 7.87 8.67
C ASP A 33 5.15 7.05 9.58
N LEU A 34 4.75 5.88 9.12
CA LEU A 34 3.84 5.02 9.88
C LEU A 34 4.56 3.91 10.64
N THR A 35 5.88 3.87 10.53
CA THR A 35 6.66 2.79 11.11
C THR A 35 6.54 2.79 12.62
N GLY A 36 6.29 1.62 13.18
CA GLY A 36 6.23 1.47 14.64
C GLY A 36 4.89 1.81 15.27
N VAL A 37 3.90 2.18 14.46
CA VAL A 37 2.59 2.56 14.96
C VAL A 37 1.59 1.49 14.55
N ILE A 38 0.64 1.20 15.43
CA ILE A 38 -0.42 0.26 15.08
C ILE A 38 -1.36 0.96 14.11
N LEU A 39 -1.55 0.35 12.96
CA LEU A 39 -2.40 0.88 11.91
C LEU A 39 -3.51 -0.11 11.65
N THR A 40 -4.64 0.41 11.18
CA THR A 40 -5.77 -0.42 10.77
C THR A 40 -5.93 -0.26 9.27
N ILE A 41 -5.54 -1.29 8.52
CA ILE A 41 -5.75 -1.27 7.07
C ILE A 41 -7.24 -1.48 6.83
N ARG A 42 -7.84 -0.51 6.15
CA ARG A 42 -9.29 -0.54 5.93
C ARG A 42 -9.63 -1.09 4.56
N ASP A 43 -8.76 -0.87 3.58
CA ASP A 43 -9.00 -1.36 2.23
C ASP A 43 -7.66 -1.39 1.52
N TYR A 44 -7.62 -2.13 0.42
CA TYR A 44 -6.41 -2.23 -0.35
C TYR A 44 -6.75 -2.61 -1.79
N GLY A 45 -5.76 -2.50 -2.65
CA GLY A 45 -5.84 -2.96 -4.02
C GLY A 45 -4.44 -3.13 -4.55
N PHE A 46 -4.34 -3.43 -5.83
CA PHE A 46 -3.03 -3.70 -6.42
C PHE A 46 -2.89 -2.96 -7.73
N LEU A 47 -1.70 -2.43 -7.96
CA LEU A 47 -1.34 -1.80 -9.22
C LEU A 47 -0.10 -2.50 -9.76
N ASN A 48 0.07 -2.42 -11.08
CA ASN A 48 1.25 -3.00 -11.71
C ASN A 48 2.32 -1.94 -11.86
N GLY A 49 3.51 -2.27 -11.41
CA GLY A 49 4.66 -1.40 -11.57
C GLY A 49 5.72 -2.10 -12.41
N ASP A 50 6.87 -1.45 -12.52
CA ASP A 50 7.96 -1.99 -13.32
C ASP A 50 8.48 -3.31 -12.78
N ASN A 51 8.41 -3.49 -11.48
CA ASN A 51 8.92 -4.70 -10.83
C ASN A 51 7.81 -5.67 -10.45
N GLY A 52 6.62 -5.48 -11.02
CA GLY A 52 5.52 -6.36 -10.73
C GLY A 52 4.42 -5.65 -9.96
N GLU A 53 3.50 -6.42 -9.45
CA GLU A 53 2.35 -5.89 -8.74
C GLU A 53 2.76 -5.40 -7.37
N TYR A 54 2.17 -4.30 -6.94
CA TYR A 54 2.39 -3.79 -5.60
C TYR A 54 1.07 -3.34 -5.01
N ALA A 55 1.00 -3.41 -3.69
CA ALA A 55 -0.23 -3.09 -2.98
C ALA A 55 -0.35 -1.60 -2.73
N VAL A 56 -1.59 -1.12 -2.79
CA VAL A 56 -1.96 0.21 -2.34
C VAL A 56 -2.97 0.00 -1.23
N PHE A 57 -2.81 0.71 -0.12
CA PHE A 57 -3.71 0.49 1.00
C PHE A 57 -4.02 1.82 1.68
N ILE A 58 -5.12 1.81 2.42
CA ILE A 58 -5.51 2.96 3.23
C ILE A 58 -5.68 2.48 4.66
N VAL A 59 -5.46 3.41 5.58
CA VAL A 59 -5.57 3.09 7.00
C VAL A 59 -6.51 4.08 7.67
N ASP A 60 -7.14 3.64 8.75
CA ASP A 60 -8.06 4.50 9.47
C ASP A 60 -7.37 5.68 10.12
N GLU A 61 -6.11 5.48 10.48
CA GLU A 61 -5.35 6.50 11.22
C GLU A 61 -4.93 7.68 10.36
N GLU A 62 -4.92 7.49 9.02
CA GLU A 62 -4.60 8.57 8.08
C GLU A 62 -5.57 8.52 6.92
N PRO A 63 -6.82 8.91 7.15
CA PRO A 63 -7.86 8.69 6.14
C PRO A 63 -7.72 9.54 4.89
N LYS A 64 -6.90 10.56 4.92
CA LYS A 64 -6.73 11.43 3.74
C LYS A 64 -5.62 10.99 2.82
N GLU A 65 -4.92 9.90 3.15
CA GLU A 65 -3.79 9.45 2.37
C GLU A 65 -3.95 7.99 2.00
N PHE A 66 -3.27 7.61 0.92
CA PHE A 66 -3.09 6.20 0.60
C PHE A 66 -1.59 5.92 0.62
N PHE A 67 -1.23 4.64 0.74
CA PHE A 67 0.16 4.25 0.89
C PHE A 67 0.48 3.08 -0.01
N PHE A 68 1.72 2.99 -0.44
CA PHE A 68 2.19 1.86 -1.22
C PHE A 68 2.82 0.85 -0.28
N GLY A 69 2.45 -0.41 -0.45
CA GLY A 69 3.03 -1.49 0.32
C GLY A 69 4.33 -1.94 -0.29
N GLY A 70 5.27 -2.33 0.58
CA GLY A 70 6.48 -2.96 0.12
C GLY A 70 6.23 -4.41 -0.23
N LYS A 71 7.31 -5.13 -0.54
CA LYS A 71 7.18 -6.50 -1.02
C LYS A 71 6.49 -7.40 -0.01
N VAL A 72 6.88 -7.30 1.25
CA VAL A 72 6.32 -8.18 2.28
C VAL A 72 4.83 -7.96 2.43
N LEU A 73 4.42 -6.70 2.55
CA LEU A 73 3.00 -6.40 2.71
C LEU A 73 2.22 -6.76 1.45
N THR A 74 2.79 -6.48 0.28
CA THR A 74 2.11 -6.80 -0.97
C THR A 74 1.83 -8.30 -1.06
N GLU A 75 2.83 -9.12 -0.76
CA GLU A 75 2.65 -10.56 -0.84
C GLU A 75 1.61 -11.04 0.17
N ALA A 76 1.64 -10.49 1.37
CA ALA A 76 0.66 -10.89 2.38
C ALA A 76 -0.75 -10.52 1.95
N LEU A 77 -0.94 -9.32 1.43
CA LEU A 77 -2.28 -8.92 0.99
C LEU A 77 -2.74 -9.72 -0.20
N GLN A 78 -1.81 -10.10 -1.09
CA GLN A 78 -2.18 -10.97 -2.20
C GLN A 78 -2.69 -12.32 -1.70
N GLU A 79 -2.08 -12.87 -0.67
CA GLU A 79 -2.53 -14.13 -0.12
C GLU A 79 -3.90 -13.98 0.55
N PHE A 80 -4.09 -12.91 1.31
CA PHE A 80 -5.38 -12.68 1.92
C PHE A 80 -6.47 -12.51 0.87
N ASP A 81 -6.14 -11.80 -0.21
CA ASP A 81 -7.10 -11.59 -1.28
C ASP A 81 -7.46 -12.89 -1.96
N ALA A 82 -6.46 -13.73 -2.22
CA ALA A 82 -6.72 -15.03 -2.83
C ALA A 82 -7.57 -15.93 -1.95
N ASP A 83 -7.46 -15.76 -0.63
CA ASP A 83 -8.25 -16.53 0.32
C ASP A 83 -9.62 -15.93 0.57
N GLY A 84 -9.94 -14.79 -0.05
CA GLY A 84 -11.28 -14.23 0.05
C GLY A 84 -11.49 -13.31 1.22
N TYR A 85 -10.44 -12.77 1.80
CA TYR A 85 -10.56 -11.93 2.99
C TYR A 85 -10.74 -10.45 2.71
N HIS A 86 -10.82 -10.05 1.43
CA HIS A 86 -10.90 -8.62 1.13
C HIS A 86 -12.10 -7.96 1.82
N GLN A 87 -13.26 -8.57 1.69
CA GLN A 87 -14.45 -8.01 2.29
C GLN A 87 -14.34 -7.95 3.81
N THR A 88 -13.76 -8.98 4.41
CA THR A 88 -13.54 -9.01 5.84
C THR A 88 -12.65 -7.85 6.29
N ILE A 89 -11.60 -7.58 5.53
CA ILE A 89 -10.71 -6.48 5.86
C ILE A 89 -11.43 -5.15 5.75
N VAL A 90 -12.25 -4.98 4.72
CA VAL A 90 -13.01 -3.75 4.55
C VAL A 90 -13.95 -3.53 5.72
N GLU A 91 -14.57 -4.59 6.21
CA GLU A 91 -15.57 -4.46 7.26
C GLU A 91 -14.95 -4.35 8.65
N GLU A 92 -13.91 -5.12 8.91
CA GLU A 92 -13.36 -5.22 10.26
C GLU A 92 -12.06 -4.47 10.45
N GLY A 93 -11.34 -4.21 9.35
CA GLY A 93 -10.02 -3.64 9.46
C GLY A 93 -8.97 -4.71 9.73
N LEU A 94 -7.75 -4.42 9.33
CA LEU A 94 -6.63 -5.35 9.53
C LEU A 94 -5.55 -4.62 10.32
N PRO A 95 -5.40 -4.91 11.61
CA PRO A 95 -4.37 -4.25 12.41
C PRO A 95 -2.98 -4.73 12.03
N VAL A 96 -2.08 -3.78 11.82
CA VAL A 96 -0.70 -4.10 11.45
C VAL A 96 0.26 -3.12 12.10
N VAL A 97 1.50 -3.55 12.22
CA VAL A 97 2.61 -2.66 12.57
C VAL A 97 3.69 -2.86 11.52
N LEU A 98 4.14 -1.75 10.97
CA LEU A 98 5.23 -1.77 9.99
C LEU A 98 6.53 -1.49 10.73
N THR A 99 7.56 -2.26 10.41
CA THR A 99 8.85 -2.14 11.08
C THR A 99 9.96 -2.19 10.05
N LYS A 100 10.91 -1.26 10.17
CA LYS A 100 12.09 -1.30 9.32
C LYS A 100 13.07 -2.30 9.88
N LYS A 101 13.54 -3.18 9.03
CA LYS A 101 14.52 -4.19 9.42
C LYS A 101 15.62 -4.27 8.37
N LYS A 102 16.73 -4.83 8.75
CA LYS A 102 17.84 -5.02 7.83
C LYS A 102 17.96 -6.49 7.47
N THR A 103 18.45 -6.72 6.26
CA THR A 103 18.74 -8.07 5.85
C THR A 103 19.88 -8.63 6.70
N LYS A 104 20.11 -9.93 6.59
CA LYS A 104 21.10 -10.58 7.43
C LYS A 104 22.49 -9.99 7.25
N ASP A 105 22.80 -9.57 6.03
CA ASP A 105 24.11 -8.98 5.77
C ASP A 105 24.17 -7.51 6.17
N GLY A 106 23.06 -6.94 6.61
CA GLY A 106 23.02 -5.56 7.05
C GLY A 106 23.11 -4.52 5.95
N LYS A 107 23.05 -4.95 4.69
CA LYS A 107 23.26 -4.04 3.58
C LYS A 107 22.00 -3.41 3.04
N LYS A 108 20.85 -4.03 3.28
CA LYS A 108 19.60 -3.54 2.75
C LYS A 108 18.56 -3.46 3.84
N ASN A 109 17.62 -2.55 3.65
CA ASN A 109 16.50 -2.41 4.56
C ASN A 109 15.26 -2.96 3.89
N TYR A 110 14.36 -3.48 4.70
CA TYR A 110 13.05 -3.86 4.21
C TYR A 110 12.03 -3.55 5.30
N THR A 111 10.77 -3.49 4.89
CA THR A 111 9.69 -3.24 5.83
C THR A 111 9.05 -4.57 6.19
N ALA A 112 9.16 -4.95 7.44
CA ALA A 112 8.48 -6.12 7.96
C ALA A 112 7.10 -5.71 8.44
N VAL A 113 6.18 -6.66 8.41
CA VAL A 113 4.79 -6.40 8.79
C VAL A 113 4.41 -7.41 9.86
N LEU A 114 3.85 -6.91 10.95
CA LEU A 114 3.29 -7.76 11.99
C LEU A 114 1.78 -7.55 11.99
N PHE A 115 1.05 -8.63 11.77
CA PHE A 115 -0.42 -8.56 11.74
C PHE A 115 -0.96 -8.87 13.12
N TYR A 116 -2.03 -8.15 13.48
CA TYR A 116 -2.68 -8.31 14.78
C TYR A 116 -1.64 -8.25 15.89
N PRO A 117 -0.92 -7.11 15.96
CA PRO A 117 0.08 -7.01 17.02
C PRO A 117 -0.59 -7.12 18.36
N GLU A 118 -0.02 -7.98 19.20
CA GLU A 118 -0.57 -8.13 20.52
C GLU A 118 -0.34 -6.88 21.32
N GLU A 119 -1.40 -6.43 21.94
CA GLU A 119 -1.26 -5.33 22.86
C GLU A 119 -0.91 -5.88 24.22
N LYS A 120 0.18 -5.40 24.74
CA LYS A 120 0.57 -5.85 26.06
C LYS A 120 -0.28 -5.20 27.10
N LYS A 121 -0.78 -6.00 27.98
CA LYS A 121 -1.63 -5.49 29.05
C LYS A 121 -0.82 -5.12 30.25
#